data_25cfb9006f46244d0b8ebeef157a5cf1
#
_entry.id   25cfb9006f46244d0b8ebeef157a5cf1
#
_cell.length_a   1.000
_cell.length_b   1.000
_cell.length_c   1.000
_cell.angle_alpha   90.00
_cell.angle_beta   90.00
_cell.angle_gamma   90.00
#
_symmetry.space_group_name_H-M   'P 1'
#
loop_
_entity.id
_entity.type
_entity.pdbx_description
1 polymer ?
#
loop_
_entity_poly.entity_id
_entity_poly.type
_entity_poly.pdbx_seq_one_letter_code
_entity_poly.pdbx_strand_id
1 'polypeptide(L)'
;MNFRDVVSFESTYRTNRYCMPFIPITGVNHHYQNILFGFALMRDETEISYKWVLKTWLEAIGNKPPLTIITDQDITLGNAIAEIFPDTKHILCSWHISNKFPEKLSALYTQDPEFKGDFNDCLYKSLSPTKFVGKWEVLVDKYGLEDHVWLNDIYAIKDK
;
A
#
# COMPACT_ATOMS: atom_id res chain seq x y z
N MET A 1 9.36 -24.79 0.06
CA MET A 1 9.74 -23.40 -0.30
C MET A 1 8.58 -22.50 0.15
N ASN A 2 8.81 -21.55 1.03
CA ASN A 2 7.73 -20.77 1.63
C ASN A 2 7.60 -19.43 0.89
N PHE A 3 6.60 -19.28 0.02
CA PHE A 3 6.27 -18.01 -0.67
C PHE A 3 5.50 -17.01 0.20
N ARG A 4 5.48 -17.22 1.51
CA ARG A 4 4.74 -16.40 2.49
C ARG A 4 5.48 -15.15 2.95
N ASP A 5 6.69 -14.91 2.44
CA ASP A 5 7.53 -13.84 2.98
C ASP A 5 6.91 -12.46 2.75
N VAL A 6 6.24 -12.29 1.58
CA VAL A 6 5.49 -11.06 1.26
C VAL A 6 4.14 -11.44 0.69
N VAL A 7 3.09 -10.87 1.26
CA VAL A 7 1.69 -11.10 0.84
C VAL A 7 0.99 -9.77 0.67
N SER A 8 0.22 -9.63 -0.41
CA SER A 8 -0.66 -8.49 -0.65
C SER A 8 -2.11 -8.81 -0.32
N PHE A 9 -2.75 -7.91 0.42
CA PHE A 9 -4.18 -7.87 0.69
C PHE A 9 -4.73 -6.57 0.12
N GLU A 10 -5.50 -6.65 -0.96
CA GLU A 10 -6.04 -5.46 -1.62
C GLU A 10 -7.53 -5.65 -1.89
N SER A 11 -8.36 -4.85 -1.23
CA SER A 11 -9.79 -4.88 -1.50
C SER A 11 -10.09 -4.29 -2.87
N THR A 12 -10.83 -5.03 -3.70
CA THR A 12 -11.37 -4.49 -4.95
C THR A 12 -12.72 -3.85 -4.69
N TYR A 13 -12.84 -2.57 -5.07
CA TYR A 13 -14.04 -1.79 -4.80
C TYR A 13 -15.23 -2.30 -5.62
N ARG A 14 -16.12 -3.11 -4.98
CA ARG A 14 -17.50 -3.46 -5.39
C ARG A 14 -17.72 -3.73 -6.88
N THR A 15 -16.74 -4.29 -7.57
CA THR A 15 -16.81 -4.54 -9.03
C THR A 15 -17.60 -5.81 -9.41
N ASN A 16 -17.96 -6.64 -8.44
CA ASN A 16 -18.72 -7.86 -8.67
C ASN A 16 -20.24 -7.61 -8.66
N ARG A 17 -21.00 -8.57 -9.21
CA ARG A 17 -22.46 -8.51 -9.32
C ARG A 17 -23.19 -8.17 -8.01
N TYR A 18 -22.62 -8.53 -6.89
CA TYR A 18 -23.24 -8.39 -5.57
C TYR A 18 -22.79 -7.11 -4.85
N CYS A 19 -21.96 -6.31 -5.47
CA CYS A 19 -21.34 -5.11 -4.87
C CYS A 19 -20.67 -5.41 -3.50
N MET A 20 -20.15 -6.62 -3.33
CA MET A 20 -19.44 -7.03 -2.12
C MET A 20 -17.94 -6.75 -2.27
N PRO A 21 -17.26 -6.31 -1.22
CA PRO A 21 -15.80 -6.23 -1.19
C PRO A 21 -15.19 -7.60 -1.47
N PHE A 22 -14.27 -7.66 -2.43
CA PHE A 22 -13.53 -8.87 -2.79
C PHE A 22 -12.04 -8.64 -2.52
N ILE A 23 -11.45 -9.50 -1.70
CA ILE A 23 -10.05 -9.40 -1.30
C ILE A 23 -9.30 -10.61 -1.85
N PRO A 24 -8.56 -10.46 -2.95
CA PRO A 24 -7.54 -11.43 -3.31
C PRO A 24 -6.36 -11.34 -2.34
N ILE A 25 -5.86 -12.48 -1.92
CA ILE A 25 -4.66 -12.63 -1.11
C ILE A 25 -3.59 -13.19 -2.03
N THR A 26 -2.64 -12.36 -2.40
CA THR A 26 -1.65 -12.70 -3.43
C THR A 26 -0.23 -12.58 -2.93
N GLY A 27 0.69 -13.18 -3.62
CA GLY A 27 2.12 -13.02 -3.44
C GLY A 27 2.86 -13.28 -4.75
N VAL A 28 4.18 -13.27 -4.70
CA VAL A 28 5.03 -13.45 -5.88
C VAL A 28 5.98 -14.63 -5.65
N ASN A 29 6.10 -15.51 -6.64
CA ASN A 29 7.06 -16.60 -6.58
C ASN A 29 8.46 -16.16 -7.04
N HIS A 30 9.43 -17.09 -6.98
CA HIS A 30 10.81 -16.84 -7.41
C HIS A 30 10.99 -16.67 -8.92
N HIS A 31 9.91 -16.84 -9.69
CA HIS A 31 9.86 -16.54 -11.13
C HIS A 31 9.18 -15.20 -11.42
N TYR A 32 8.94 -14.37 -10.40
CA TYR A 32 8.21 -13.09 -10.49
C TYR A 32 6.77 -13.24 -10.99
N GLN A 33 6.15 -14.41 -10.78
CA GLN A 33 4.76 -14.64 -11.15
C GLN A 33 3.85 -14.43 -9.93
N ASN A 34 2.72 -13.78 -10.14
CA ASN A 34 1.70 -13.64 -9.11
C ASN A 34 1.08 -15.00 -8.78
N ILE A 35 0.97 -15.29 -7.49
CA ILE A 35 0.31 -16.49 -6.97
C ILE A 35 -0.85 -16.05 -6.10
N LEU A 36 -2.02 -16.66 -6.33
CA LEU A 36 -3.18 -16.48 -5.48
C LEU A 36 -3.11 -17.49 -4.33
N PHE A 37 -2.99 -17.00 -3.10
CA PHE A 37 -3.04 -17.83 -1.88
C PHE A 37 -4.44 -18.04 -1.34
N GLY A 38 -5.38 -17.22 -1.77
CA GLY A 38 -6.78 -17.28 -1.38
C GLY A 38 -7.51 -16.01 -1.76
N PHE A 39 -8.78 -16.00 -1.49
CA PHE A 39 -9.62 -14.80 -1.62
C PHE A 39 -10.72 -14.80 -0.58
N ALA A 40 -11.21 -13.63 -0.25
CA ALA A 40 -12.39 -13.46 0.58
C ALA A 40 -13.43 -12.60 -0.13
N LEU A 41 -14.70 -12.93 0.06
CA LEU A 41 -15.83 -12.09 -0.31
C LEU A 41 -16.50 -11.65 0.99
N MET A 42 -16.51 -10.35 1.25
CA MET A 42 -16.98 -9.79 2.51
C MET A 42 -18.32 -9.09 2.34
N ARG A 43 -19.07 -9.02 3.42
CA ARG A 43 -20.32 -8.24 3.47
C ARG A 43 -20.04 -6.74 3.51
N ASP A 44 -19.01 -6.36 4.27
CA ASP A 44 -18.63 -4.98 4.53
C ASP A 44 -17.12 -4.88 4.82
N GLU A 45 -16.59 -3.66 4.83
CA GLU A 45 -15.18 -3.36 5.08
C GLU A 45 -14.97 -2.87 6.53
N THR A 46 -15.66 -3.48 7.49
CA THR A 46 -15.46 -3.20 8.91
C THR A 46 -14.22 -3.89 9.47
N GLU A 47 -13.67 -3.36 10.53
CA GLU A 47 -12.52 -3.96 11.22
C GLU A 47 -12.81 -5.38 11.70
N ILE A 48 -14.04 -5.67 12.12
CA ILE A 48 -14.47 -7.02 12.52
C ILE A 48 -14.43 -7.98 11.35
N SER A 49 -14.93 -7.56 10.18
CA SER A 49 -14.90 -8.38 8.96
C SER A 49 -13.47 -8.64 8.50
N TYR A 50 -12.60 -7.63 8.52
CA TYR A 50 -11.19 -7.81 8.19
C TYR A 50 -10.48 -8.76 9.17
N LYS A 51 -10.68 -8.60 10.48
CA LYS A 51 -10.11 -9.49 11.51
C LYS A 51 -10.55 -10.94 11.29
N TRP A 52 -11.81 -11.15 10.95
CA TRP A 52 -12.30 -12.50 10.64
C TRP A 52 -11.59 -13.10 9.43
N VAL A 53 -11.46 -12.37 8.32
CA VAL A 53 -10.74 -12.82 7.13
C VAL A 53 -9.29 -13.15 7.45
N LEU A 54 -8.58 -12.24 8.13
CA LEU A 54 -7.18 -12.40 8.47
C LEU A 54 -6.94 -13.61 9.39
N LYS A 55 -7.79 -13.82 10.40
CA LYS A 55 -7.73 -14.99 11.29
C LYS A 55 -7.98 -16.29 10.53
N THR A 56 -9.05 -16.34 9.73
CA THR A 56 -9.41 -17.53 8.95
C THR A 56 -8.30 -17.89 7.96
N TRP A 57 -7.71 -16.89 7.30
CA TRP A 57 -6.59 -17.11 6.40
C TRP A 57 -5.33 -17.58 7.15
N LEU A 58 -5.02 -17.00 8.30
CA LEU A 58 -3.90 -17.43 9.16
C LEU A 58 -4.03 -18.90 9.55
N GLU A 59 -5.21 -19.34 9.96
CA GLU A 59 -5.50 -20.75 10.26
C GLU A 59 -5.28 -21.64 9.03
N ALA A 60 -5.78 -21.22 7.87
CA ALA A 60 -5.65 -21.98 6.61
C ALA A 60 -4.20 -22.17 6.17
N ILE A 61 -3.31 -21.23 6.48
CA ILE A 61 -1.87 -21.32 6.19
C ILE A 61 -1.06 -21.98 7.33
N GLY A 62 -1.72 -22.60 8.29
CA GLY A 62 -1.10 -23.35 9.39
C GLY A 62 -0.53 -22.47 10.49
N ASN A 63 -1.15 -21.35 10.79
CA ASN A 63 -0.76 -20.38 11.84
C ASN A 63 0.69 -19.86 11.70
N LYS A 64 1.14 -19.70 10.48
CA LYS A 64 2.45 -19.14 10.17
C LYS A 64 2.29 -17.79 9.49
N PRO A 65 2.35 -16.66 10.22
CA PRO A 65 2.14 -15.35 9.65
C PRO A 65 3.19 -15.01 8.57
N PRO A 66 2.86 -14.15 7.60
CA PRO A 66 3.83 -13.64 6.64
C PRO A 66 4.83 -12.70 7.35
N LEU A 67 5.99 -12.52 6.75
CA LEU A 67 6.99 -11.55 7.24
C LEU A 67 6.57 -10.11 6.91
N THR A 68 5.93 -9.93 5.76
CA THR A 68 5.47 -8.62 5.29
C THR A 68 4.08 -8.72 4.67
N ILE A 69 3.22 -7.77 5.01
CA ILE A 69 1.92 -7.57 4.36
C ILE A 69 1.93 -6.23 3.64
N ILE A 70 1.45 -6.23 2.39
CA ILE A 70 1.26 -5.04 1.57
C ILE A 70 -0.24 -4.80 1.44
N THR A 71 -0.70 -3.56 1.69
CA THR A 71 -2.09 -3.15 1.46
C THR A 71 -2.16 -1.78 0.80
N ASP A 72 -3.35 -1.37 0.42
CA ASP A 72 -3.65 0.04 0.19
C ASP A 72 -3.63 0.84 1.50
N GLN A 73 -4.07 2.11 1.43
CA GLN A 73 -4.11 3.02 2.60
C GLN A 73 -5.42 2.88 3.42
N ASP A 74 -6.04 1.69 3.46
CA ASP A 74 -7.21 1.47 4.32
C ASP A 74 -6.78 1.37 5.80
N ILE A 75 -7.22 2.35 6.58
CA ILE A 75 -6.91 2.45 8.02
C ILE A 75 -7.55 1.28 8.78
N THR A 76 -8.75 0.86 8.39
CA THR A 76 -9.52 -0.20 9.05
C THR A 76 -8.81 -1.55 8.88
N LEU A 77 -8.36 -1.84 7.66
CA LEU A 77 -7.54 -3.03 7.38
C LEU A 77 -6.20 -2.95 8.11
N GLY A 78 -5.56 -1.77 8.13
CA GLY A 78 -4.30 -1.56 8.86
C GLY A 78 -4.41 -1.85 10.35
N ASN A 79 -5.50 -1.41 11.01
CA ASN A 79 -5.78 -1.71 12.41
C ASN A 79 -5.98 -3.21 12.65
N ALA A 80 -6.74 -3.87 11.76
CA ALA A 80 -6.96 -5.31 11.84
C ALA A 80 -5.65 -6.10 11.69
N ILE A 81 -4.76 -5.69 10.77
CA ILE A 81 -3.44 -6.31 10.60
C ILE A 81 -2.58 -6.14 11.85
N ALA A 82 -2.53 -4.94 12.42
CA ALA A 82 -1.74 -4.67 13.63
C ALA A 82 -2.16 -5.56 14.83
N GLU A 83 -3.46 -5.89 14.93
CA GLU A 83 -3.95 -6.77 15.99
C GLU A 83 -3.68 -8.26 15.71
N ILE A 84 -3.92 -8.72 14.45
CA ILE A 84 -3.83 -10.14 14.11
C ILE A 84 -2.40 -10.59 13.81
N PHE A 85 -1.56 -9.69 13.28
CA PHE A 85 -0.19 -9.94 12.86
C PHE A 85 0.78 -8.92 13.50
N PRO A 86 0.91 -8.87 14.85
CA PRO A 86 1.68 -7.83 15.54
C PRO A 86 3.17 -7.82 15.17
N ASP A 87 3.72 -8.97 14.78
CA ASP A 87 5.14 -9.12 14.41
C ASP A 87 5.39 -9.04 12.89
N THR A 88 4.34 -8.86 12.09
CA THR A 88 4.43 -8.74 10.63
C THR A 88 4.67 -7.29 10.23
N LYS A 89 5.64 -7.06 9.35
CA LYS A 89 5.84 -5.73 8.79
C LYS A 89 4.68 -5.36 7.87
N HIS A 90 3.94 -4.32 8.21
CA HIS A 90 2.90 -3.76 7.33
C HIS A 90 3.47 -2.62 6.51
N ILE A 91 3.36 -2.68 5.19
CA ILE A 91 3.77 -1.63 4.26
C ILE A 91 2.64 -1.27 3.30
N LEU A 92 2.66 -0.03 2.83
CA LEU A 92 1.63 0.48 1.93
C LEU A 92 2.04 0.30 0.47
N CYS A 93 1.08 -0.05 -0.38
CA CYS A 93 1.28 -0.24 -1.80
C CYS A 93 1.60 1.09 -2.50
N SER A 94 2.81 1.23 -3.02
CA SER A 94 3.25 2.43 -3.72
C SER A 94 2.41 2.75 -4.95
N TRP A 95 1.88 1.73 -5.64
CA TRP A 95 1.02 1.90 -6.80
C TRP A 95 -0.30 2.61 -6.45
N HIS A 96 -0.96 2.21 -5.34
CA HIS A 96 -2.19 2.87 -4.86
C HIS A 96 -1.94 4.31 -4.43
N ILE A 97 -0.77 4.58 -3.83
CA ILE A 97 -0.36 5.94 -3.49
C ILE A 97 -0.15 6.75 -4.78
N SER A 98 0.61 6.20 -5.73
CA SER A 98 0.96 6.88 -6.98
C SER A 98 -0.25 7.21 -7.85
N ASN A 99 -1.27 6.36 -7.86
CA ASN A 99 -2.49 6.60 -8.62
C ASN A 99 -3.28 7.83 -8.16
N LYS A 100 -3.02 8.32 -6.94
CA LYS A 100 -3.65 9.54 -6.42
C LYS A 100 -2.92 10.81 -6.84
N PHE A 101 -1.67 10.71 -7.32
CA PHE A 101 -0.86 11.88 -7.67
C PHE A 101 -1.49 12.77 -8.74
N PRO A 102 -2.00 12.25 -9.88
CA PRO A 102 -2.59 13.11 -10.90
C PRO A 102 -3.79 13.92 -10.39
N GLU A 103 -4.57 13.35 -9.46
CA GLU A 103 -5.71 14.02 -8.84
C GLU A 103 -5.24 15.07 -7.83
N LYS A 104 -4.36 14.68 -6.90
CA LYS A 104 -3.92 15.52 -5.78
C LYS A 104 -2.94 16.61 -6.18
N LEU A 105 -2.18 16.39 -7.25
CA LEU A 105 -1.14 17.29 -7.74
C LEU A 105 -1.44 17.80 -9.16
N SER A 106 -2.72 17.81 -9.57
CA SER A 106 -3.14 18.14 -10.92
C SER A 106 -2.64 19.50 -11.41
N ALA A 107 -2.64 20.51 -10.55
CA ALA A 107 -2.15 21.84 -10.86
C ALA A 107 -0.65 21.83 -11.22
N LEU A 108 0.18 21.15 -10.40
CA LEU A 108 1.62 21.04 -10.61
C LEU A 108 1.95 20.23 -11.89
N TYR A 109 1.24 19.13 -12.11
CA TYR A 109 1.39 18.32 -13.32
C TYR A 109 1.08 19.08 -14.62
N THR A 110 0.20 20.10 -14.53
CA THR A 110 -0.22 20.91 -15.68
C THR A 110 0.69 22.13 -15.86
N GLN A 111 1.14 22.74 -14.76
CA GLN A 111 1.88 23.99 -14.77
C GLN A 111 3.39 23.80 -14.98
N ASP A 112 3.95 22.70 -14.51
CA ASP A 112 5.37 22.41 -14.61
C ASP A 112 5.64 21.04 -15.23
N PRO A 113 6.15 20.99 -16.48
CA PRO A 113 6.45 19.73 -17.17
C PRO A 113 7.56 18.89 -16.49
N GLU A 114 8.46 19.55 -15.72
CA GLU A 114 9.58 18.86 -15.05
C GLU A 114 9.12 18.18 -13.77
N PHE A 115 8.09 18.71 -13.11
CA PHE A 115 7.62 18.22 -11.81
C PHE A 115 7.38 16.71 -11.80
N LYS A 116 6.72 16.18 -12.82
CA LYS A 116 6.44 14.75 -12.92
C LYS A 116 7.72 13.91 -12.95
N GLY A 117 8.74 14.40 -13.66
CA GLY A 117 10.05 13.75 -13.76
C GLY A 117 10.75 13.71 -12.40
N ASP A 118 10.87 14.86 -11.76
CA ASP A 118 11.53 15.01 -10.47
C ASP A 118 10.83 14.23 -9.37
N PHE A 119 9.52 14.25 -9.37
CA PHE A 119 8.71 13.51 -8.41
C PHE A 119 8.89 11.99 -8.56
N ASN A 120 8.86 11.46 -9.77
CA ASN A 120 9.13 10.05 -10.06
C ASN A 120 10.58 9.67 -9.69
N ASP A 121 11.54 10.53 -9.94
CA ASP A 121 12.94 10.31 -9.56
C ASP A 121 13.12 10.27 -8.04
N CYS A 122 12.39 11.09 -7.31
CA CYS A 122 12.37 11.04 -5.85
C CYS A 122 11.81 9.71 -5.34
N LEU A 123 10.66 9.27 -5.86
CA LEU A 123 9.96 8.08 -5.37
C LEU A 123 10.63 6.77 -5.78
N TYR A 124 10.99 6.63 -7.06
CA TYR A 124 11.38 5.33 -7.62
C TYR A 124 12.88 5.15 -7.79
N LYS A 125 13.67 6.24 -7.78
CA LYS A 125 15.13 6.17 -7.93
C LYS A 125 15.89 6.48 -6.62
N SER A 126 15.20 6.49 -5.49
CA SER A 126 15.83 6.64 -4.17
C SER A 126 16.21 5.26 -3.63
N LEU A 127 17.50 4.93 -3.66
CA LEU A 127 18.03 3.63 -3.28
C LEU A 127 18.24 3.44 -1.76
N SER A 128 17.92 4.45 -0.95
CA SER A 128 17.98 4.39 0.51
C SER A 128 17.06 5.44 1.14
N PRO A 129 16.61 5.25 2.40
CA PRO A 129 15.80 6.24 3.12
C PRO A 129 16.46 7.63 3.17
N THR A 130 17.76 7.69 3.41
CA THR A 130 18.50 8.96 3.45
C THR A 130 18.48 9.69 2.10
N LYS A 131 18.64 8.94 0.99
CA LYS A 131 18.54 9.53 -0.36
C LYS A 131 17.14 10.00 -0.68
N PHE A 132 16.14 9.26 -0.24
CA PHE A 132 14.74 9.67 -0.39
C PHE A 132 14.46 10.97 0.34
N VAL A 133 14.84 11.07 1.62
CA VAL A 133 14.63 12.28 2.43
C VAL A 133 15.28 13.49 1.76
N GLY A 134 16.56 13.39 1.38
CA GLY A 134 17.25 14.52 0.73
C GLY A 134 16.63 14.94 -0.61
N LYS A 135 16.19 13.98 -1.44
CA LYS A 135 15.48 14.32 -2.68
C LYS A 135 14.10 14.93 -2.43
N TRP A 136 13.40 14.45 -1.39
CA TRP A 136 12.11 14.98 -1.00
C TRP A 136 12.21 16.43 -0.56
N GLU A 137 13.18 16.76 0.29
CA GLU A 137 13.43 18.14 0.75
C GLU A 137 13.72 19.08 -0.44
N VAL A 138 14.60 18.66 -1.36
CA VAL A 138 14.90 19.43 -2.57
C VAL A 138 13.65 19.61 -3.45
N LEU A 139 12.80 18.59 -3.58
CA LEU A 139 11.59 18.66 -4.37
C LEU A 139 10.56 19.61 -3.73
N VAL A 140 10.37 19.51 -2.42
CA VAL A 140 9.44 20.38 -1.68
C VAL A 140 9.88 21.84 -1.80
N ASP A 141 11.17 22.14 -1.60
CA ASP A 141 11.73 23.49 -1.73
C ASP A 141 11.61 24.01 -3.18
N LYS A 142 12.00 23.20 -4.18
CA LYS A 142 11.97 23.61 -5.61
C LYS A 142 10.57 24.02 -6.07
N TYR A 143 9.52 23.36 -5.56
CA TYR A 143 8.14 23.57 -6.00
C TYR A 143 7.26 24.30 -4.98
N GLY A 144 7.83 24.76 -3.85
CA GLY A 144 7.09 25.50 -2.81
C GLY A 144 5.97 24.70 -2.18
N LEU A 145 6.24 23.44 -1.78
CA LEU A 145 5.23 22.47 -1.37
C LEU A 145 5.20 22.22 0.16
N GLU A 146 5.85 23.08 0.94
CA GLU A 146 5.99 22.94 2.41
C GLU A 146 4.63 22.84 3.10
N ASP A 147 3.65 23.60 2.62
CA ASP A 147 2.30 23.65 3.18
C ASP A 147 1.30 22.72 2.47
N HIS A 148 1.76 21.86 1.58
CA HIS A 148 0.87 20.97 0.84
C HIS A 148 0.41 19.79 1.71
N VAL A 149 -0.81 19.88 2.27
CA VAL A 149 -1.36 18.97 3.27
C VAL A 149 -1.21 17.50 2.87
N TRP A 150 -1.66 17.13 1.68
CA TRP A 150 -1.61 15.73 1.23
C TRP A 150 -0.17 15.18 1.07
N LEU A 151 0.79 15.99 0.62
CA LEU A 151 2.19 15.57 0.53
C LEU A 151 2.80 15.38 1.92
N ASN A 152 2.46 16.25 2.86
CA ASN A 152 2.89 16.10 4.25
C ASN A 152 2.32 14.81 4.88
N ASP A 153 1.05 14.49 4.61
CA ASP A 153 0.44 13.24 5.06
C ASP A 153 1.15 12.00 4.46
N ILE A 154 1.48 12.03 3.16
CA ILE A 154 2.24 10.95 2.51
C ILE A 154 3.65 10.84 3.08
N TYR A 155 4.32 11.96 3.30
CA TYR A 155 5.66 11.95 3.90
C TYR A 155 5.66 11.39 5.33
N ALA A 156 4.62 11.67 6.10
CA ALA A 156 4.49 11.14 7.47
C ALA A 156 4.42 9.61 7.54
N ILE A 157 3.96 8.96 6.46
CA ILE A 157 3.86 7.49 6.36
C ILE A 157 4.98 6.85 5.53
N LYS A 158 6.06 7.57 5.21
CA LYS A 158 7.17 7.11 4.34
C LYS A 158 7.85 5.82 4.79
N ASP A 159 7.76 5.48 6.07
CA ASP A 159 8.37 4.29 6.66
C ASP A 159 7.46 3.04 6.64
N LYS A 160 6.25 3.19 6.06
CA LYS A 160 5.24 2.13 5.96
C LYS A 160 5.15 1.51 4.58
#